data_6f569b22d3757229590fc52a0b91110f
#
_entry.id   6f569b22d3757229590fc52a0b91110f
#
_cell.length_a   1.000
_cell.length_b   1.000
_cell.length_c   1.000
_cell.angle_alpha   90.00
_cell.angle_beta   90.00
_cell.angle_gamma   90.00
#
_symmetry.space_group_name_H-M   'P 1'
#
loop_
_entity.id
_entity.type
_entity.pdbx_description
1 polymer ?
#
loop_
_entity_poly.entity_id
_entity_poly.type
_entity_poly.pdbx_seq_one_letter_code
_entity_poly.pdbx_strand_id
1 'polypeptide(L)'
;MAISGVPTQTLPEEGEIGFVDIGSLTTEGGAVIDDVHIAVQRWGELSPTRDNVVVVLHALTGDSHITGPAGPGHPTGGWWDGMVGPGAPIDTNRWCALATNVLGGCRGSTGPSSRARDGKPWGSRFPRITVRDQVDADITALAALGIERVAAVVGGSLGGARALEWIVGYPGRVRAGLLLAVGARATADQIGTQTTQIAAIKADPNWQGGDYHDTGFAPDAGLAIARRFAHLTYRGEAELDARFGNHGQDGEDPNNGGRYAMQSYLEYQGDKLVERFDAGSYVVLTEVLNSHDVGRNRGGVRNALSSCPVPVVVGGITSDRLYPLRLQQELAEQLPGCAGLRVVDSLLGHDGFLVETDAVGELIRQTLALADDGEGTSQS
;
A
#
# COMPACT_ATOMS: atom_id res chain seq x y z
N MET A 1 15.70 -6.71 20.25
CA MET A 1 15.07 -7.29 21.44
C MET A 1 14.12 -8.37 21.00
N ALA A 2 14.26 -9.59 21.49
CA ALA A 2 13.27 -10.65 21.23
C ALA A 2 11.99 -10.25 21.96
N ILE A 3 10.87 -10.14 21.24
CA ILE A 3 9.55 -9.90 21.84
C ILE A 3 9.14 -11.20 22.51
N SER A 4 9.43 -11.36 23.81
CA SER A 4 8.97 -12.50 24.58
C SER A 4 7.54 -12.22 25.05
N GLY A 5 6.58 -13.03 24.61
CA GLY A 5 5.24 -13.04 25.17
C GLY A 5 4.06 -13.01 24.17
N VAL A 6 4.28 -12.86 22.87
CA VAL A 6 3.19 -12.99 21.88
C VAL A 6 3.02 -14.46 21.52
N PRO A 7 1.81 -15.05 21.68
CA PRO A 7 1.58 -16.44 21.27
C PRO A 7 1.84 -16.63 19.79
N THR A 8 2.53 -17.71 19.41
CA THR A 8 2.69 -18.07 18.00
C THR A 8 1.31 -18.37 17.42
N GLN A 9 0.96 -17.69 16.35
CA GLN A 9 -0.28 -17.89 15.61
C GLN A 9 -0.01 -18.72 14.35
N THR A 10 -1.04 -19.35 13.83
CA THR A 10 -0.94 -20.10 12.56
C THR A 10 -1.29 -19.21 11.38
N LEU A 11 -0.63 -19.43 10.25
CA LEU A 11 -1.03 -18.82 8.98
C LEU A 11 -2.47 -19.24 8.63
N PRO A 12 -3.26 -18.35 8.01
CA PRO A 12 -4.57 -18.72 7.48
C PRO A 12 -4.42 -19.76 6.35
N GLU A 13 -5.52 -20.42 6.00
CA GLU A 13 -5.58 -21.22 4.79
C GLU A 13 -5.39 -20.34 3.56
N GLU A 14 -5.03 -20.96 2.43
CA GLU A 14 -4.73 -20.21 1.19
C GLU A 14 -5.94 -19.40 0.74
N GLY A 15 -5.72 -18.10 0.51
CA GLY A 15 -6.75 -17.16 0.10
C GLY A 15 -7.69 -16.69 1.21
N GLU A 16 -7.66 -17.30 2.40
CA GLU A 16 -8.51 -16.90 3.53
C GLU A 16 -7.89 -15.76 4.34
N ILE A 17 -8.74 -14.93 4.95
CA ILE A 17 -8.29 -13.85 5.84
C ILE A 17 -8.07 -14.42 7.24
N GLY A 18 -6.84 -14.28 7.75
CA GLY A 18 -6.51 -14.49 9.14
C GLY A 18 -6.26 -13.17 9.86
N PHE A 19 -6.38 -13.18 11.19
CA PHE A 19 -6.12 -12.02 12.03
C PHE A 19 -5.01 -12.34 13.02
N VAL A 20 -3.91 -11.58 12.92
CA VAL A 20 -2.78 -11.73 13.82
C VAL A 20 -2.86 -10.68 14.91
N ASP A 21 -3.00 -11.12 16.15
CA ASP A 21 -2.94 -10.23 17.32
C ASP A 21 -1.48 -9.89 17.62
N ILE A 22 -1.14 -8.62 17.62
CA ILE A 22 0.21 -8.14 17.94
C ILE A 22 0.28 -7.41 19.30
N GLY A 23 -0.80 -7.42 20.06
CA GLY A 23 -0.87 -6.72 21.33
C GLY A 23 -0.95 -5.22 21.19
N SER A 24 -0.15 -4.49 21.96
CA SER A 24 -0.09 -3.03 21.92
C SER A 24 1.08 -2.57 21.05
N LEU A 25 0.86 -1.54 20.24
CA LEU A 25 1.88 -0.89 19.41
C LEU A 25 2.13 0.54 19.91
N THR A 26 3.39 0.87 20.20
CA THR A 26 3.79 2.26 20.47
C THR A 26 4.21 2.91 19.14
N THR A 27 3.53 3.99 18.76
CA THR A 27 3.79 4.69 17.50
C THR A 27 5.08 5.52 17.56
N GLU A 28 5.63 5.90 16.40
CA GLU A 28 6.78 6.83 16.29
C GLU A 28 6.52 8.14 17.05
N GLY A 29 5.27 8.59 17.12
CA GLY A 29 4.84 9.77 17.89
C GLY A 29 4.69 9.53 19.38
N GLY A 30 4.90 8.31 19.90
CA GLY A 30 4.81 7.95 21.31
C GLY A 30 3.38 7.62 21.80
N ALA A 31 2.36 7.64 20.95
CA ALA A 31 1.03 7.18 21.30
C ALA A 31 0.99 5.63 21.35
N VAL A 32 0.07 5.07 22.12
CA VAL A 32 -0.11 3.62 22.20
C VAL A 32 -1.46 3.25 21.57
N ILE A 33 -1.43 2.27 20.67
CA ILE A 33 -2.62 1.61 20.13
C ILE A 33 -2.69 0.25 20.80
N ASP A 34 -3.76 0.02 21.55
CA ASP A 34 -3.99 -1.25 22.21
C ASP A 34 -4.78 -2.21 21.33
N ASP A 35 -4.62 -3.53 21.59
CA ASP A 35 -5.35 -4.62 20.93
C ASP A 35 -5.26 -4.54 19.40
N VAL A 36 -4.03 -4.38 18.91
CA VAL A 36 -3.79 -4.27 17.47
C VAL A 36 -3.89 -5.64 16.80
N HIS A 37 -4.74 -5.72 15.78
CA HIS A 37 -4.87 -6.86 14.90
C HIS A 37 -4.43 -6.48 13.49
N ILE A 38 -3.69 -7.37 12.85
CA ILE A 38 -3.29 -7.24 11.44
C ILE A 38 -3.95 -8.36 10.65
N ALA A 39 -4.77 -8.01 9.68
CA ALA A 39 -5.33 -8.97 8.75
C ALA A 39 -4.25 -9.43 7.77
N VAL A 40 -4.17 -10.73 7.54
CA VAL A 40 -3.19 -11.35 6.67
C VAL A 40 -3.86 -12.36 5.75
N GLN A 41 -3.33 -12.51 4.54
CA GLN A 41 -3.68 -13.56 3.60
C GLN A 41 -2.41 -14.15 3.01
N ARG A 42 -2.47 -15.42 2.59
CA ARG A 42 -1.35 -16.11 1.95
C ARG A 42 -1.77 -16.88 0.71
N TRP A 43 -0.81 -17.07 -0.19
CA TRP A 43 -0.91 -17.98 -1.34
C TRP A 43 0.41 -18.73 -1.47
N GLY A 44 0.32 -20.03 -1.74
CA GLY A 44 1.47 -20.93 -1.73
C GLY A 44 1.85 -21.41 -0.33
N GLU A 45 2.67 -22.44 -0.24
CA GLU A 45 3.04 -23.09 1.01
C GLU A 45 4.27 -22.45 1.65
N LEU A 46 4.21 -22.27 2.97
CA LEU A 46 5.36 -21.85 3.76
C LEU A 46 6.38 -22.98 3.84
N SER A 47 7.64 -22.74 3.48
CA SER A 47 8.72 -23.73 3.61
C SER A 47 8.95 -24.11 5.08
N PRO A 48 9.49 -25.30 5.37
CA PRO A 48 9.85 -25.69 6.74
C PRO A 48 10.83 -24.73 7.40
N THR A 49 11.72 -24.09 6.62
CA THR A 49 12.70 -23.09 7.06
C THR A 49 12.12 -21.67 7.14
N ARG A 50 10.89 -21.49 6.63
CA ARG A 50 10.16 -20.19 6.61
C ARG A 50 10.92 -19.06 5.93
N ASP A 51 11.73 -19.36 4.94
CA ASP A 51 12.60 -18.45 4.21
C ASP A 51 12.10 -18.08 2.81
N ASN A 52 10.99 -18.71 2.37
CA ASN A 52 10.39 -18.51 1.06
C ASN A 52 9.26 -17.47 1.04
N VAL A 53 9.16 -16.62 2.06
CA VAL A 53 8.07 -15.63 2.16
C VAL A 53 8.35 -14.41 1.30
N VAL A 54 7.40 -14.04 0.44
CA VAL A 54 7.36 -12.77 -0.30
C VAL A 54 6.22 -11.92 0.25
N VAL A 55 6.56 -10.80 0.91
CA VAL A 55 5.55 -9.89 1.45
C VAL A 55 5.10 -8.93 0.36
N VAL A 56 3.79 -8.93 0.05
CA VAL A 56 3.17 -8.07 -0.95
C VAL A 56 2.38 -6.97 -0.26
N LEU A 57 2.78 -5.73 -0.51
CA LEU A 57 2.31 -4.54 0.19
C LEU A 57 1.41 -3.72 -0.74
N HIS A 58 0.13 -3.63 -0.39
CA HIS A 58 -0.89 -2.96 -1.21
C HIS A 58 -0.78 -1.42 -1.17
N ALA A 59 -1.35 -0.77 -2.20
CA ALA A 59 -1.46 0.69 -2.30
C ALA A 59 -2.54 1.25 -1.35
N LEU A 60 -2.72 2.59 -1.33
CA LEU A 60 -3.55 3.35 -0.39
C LEU A 60 -4.93 2.73 -0.14
N THR A 61 -5.66 2.37 -1.19
CA THR A 61 -7.02 1.85 -1.12
C THR A 61 -7.13 0.37 -1.50
N GLY A 62 -6.01 -0.35 -1.48
CA GLY A 62 -5.96 -1.81 -1.58
C GLY A 62 -6.24 -2.48 -0.24
N ASP A 63 -6.07 -3.79 -0.23
CA ASP A 63 -6.19 -4.64 0.95
C ASP A 63 -5.29 -5.88 0.80
N SER A 64 -5.39 -6.85 1.72
CA SER A 64 -4.60 -8.08 1.67
C SER A 64 -5.01 -9.03 0.53
N HIS A 65 -6.14 -8.82 -0.17
CA HIS A 65 -6.62 -9.69 -1.23
C HIS A 65 -5.90 -9.44 -2.56
N ILE A 66 -4.74 -10.06 -2.77
CA ILE A 66 -3.89 -9.82 -3.94
C ILE A 66 -4.50 -10.43 -5.21
N THR A 67 -4.98 -11.66 -5.13
CA THR A 67 -5.49 -12.45 -6.26
C THR A 67 -6.67 -13.32 -5.85
N GLY A 68 -7.48 -13.69 -6.82
CA GLY A 68 -8.67 -14.51 -6.64
C GLY A 68 -9.98 -13.74 -6.83
N PRO A 69 -11.12 -14.44 -6.91
CA PRO A 69 -12.42 -13.85 -7.17
C PRO A 69 -12.95 -13.07 -5.97
N ALA A 70 -13.89 -12.16 -6.22
CA ALA A 70 -14.72 -11.59 -5.16
C ALA A 70 -15.55 -12.68 -4.47
N GLY A 71 -15.74 -12.54 -3.15
CA GLY A 71 -16.45 -13.55 -2.35
C GLY A 71 -16.67 -13.09 -0.91
N PRO A 72 -17.10 -13.96 -0.01
CA PRO A 72 -17.25 -13.65 1.40
C PRO A 72 -15.94 -13.09 2.00
N GLY A 73 -16.01 -11.91 2.61
CA GLY A 73 -14.83 -11.19 3.13
C GLY A 73 -14.05 -10.38 2.08
N HIS A 74 -14.28 -10.61 0.78
CA HIS A 74 -13.61 -9.97 -0.35
C HIS A 74 -14.63 -9.32 -1.29
N PRO A 75 -15.04 -8.08 -1.08
CA PRO A 75 -16.09 -7.43 -1.88
C PRO A 75 -15.67 -7.17 -3.33
N THR A 76 -14.37 -7.23 -3.62
CA THR A 76 -13.79 -7.09 -4.97
C THR A 76 -12.82 -8.24 -5.26
N GLY A 77 -12.60 -8.55 -6.52
CA GLY A 77 -11.51 -9.45 -6.92
C GLY A 77 -10.15 -8.91 -6.53
N GLY A 78 -9.14 -9.77 -6.53
CA GLY A 78 -7.77 -9.43 -6.21
C GLY A 78 -7.26 -8.25 -7.01
N TRP A 79 -6.56 -7.34 -6.34
CA TRP A 79 -6.11 -6.08 -6.98
C TRP A 79 -4.88 -6.26 -7.88
N TRP A 80 -4.20 -7.41 -7.81
CA TRP A 80 -3.03 -7.73 -8.62
C TRP A 80 -3.14 -9.13 -9.23
N ASP A 81 -4.30 -9.43 -9.74
CA ASP A 81 -4.58 -10.73 -10.36
C ASP A 81 -3.59 -11.05 -11.48
N GLY A 82 -3.15 -12.33 -11.55
CA GLY A 82 -2.10 -12.76 -12.47
C GLY A 82 -0.66 -12.55 -11.98
N MET A 83 -0.42 -11.83 -10.89
CA MET A 83 0.92 -11.64 -10.32
C MET A 83 1.33 -12.71 -9.32
N VAL A 84 0.37 -13.39 -8.71
CA VAL A 84 0.55 -14.43 -7.70
C VAL A 84 -0.20 -15.69 -8.10
N GLY A 85 0.47 -16.81 -8.14
CA GLY A 85 -0.11 -18.10 -8.50
C GLY A 85 0.93 -19.06 -9.09
N PRO A 86 0.55 -20.31 -9.42
CA PRO A 86 1.44 -21.26 -10.07
C PRO A 86 1.95 -20.73 -11.42
N GLY A 87 3.28 -20.58 -11.56
CA GLY A 87 3.94 -20.06 -12.75
C GLY A 87 3.82 -18.54 -12.95
N ALA A 88 3.12 -17.80 -12.07
CA ALA A 88 3.03 -16.35 -12.08
C ALA A 88 4.39 -15.70 -11.71
N PRO A 89 4.54 -14.37 -11.81
CA PRO A 89 5.73 -13.66 -11.36
C PRO A 89 6.16 -14.01 -9.92
N ILE A 90 5.21 -14.10 -8.98
CA ILE A 90 5.40 -14.74 -7.67
C ILE A 90 4.83 -16.14 -7.78
N ASP A 91 5.70 -17.08 -8.19
CA ASP A 91 5.31 -18.47 -8.42
C ASP A 91 5.06 -19.19 -7.08
N THR A 92 3.80 -19.51 -6.81
CA THR A 92 3.38 -20.18 -5.57
C THR A 92 3.81 -21.64 -5.47
N ASN A 93 4.34 -22.26 -6.54
CA ASN A 93 5.04 -23.54 -6.42
C ASN A 93 6.36 -23.43 -5.64
N ARG A 94 6.89 -22.23 -5.49
CA ARG A 94 8.16 -21.92 -4.83
C ARG A 94 8.00 -20.98 -3.64
N TRP A 95 7.23 -19.92 -3.82
CA TRP A 95 7.13 -18.82 -2.88
C TRP A 95 5.82 -18.87 -2.10
N CYS A 96 5.87 -18.49 -0.85
CA CYS A 96 4.71 -18.15 -0.05
C CYS A 96 4.48 -16.64 -0.15
N ALA A 97 3.56 -16.22 -1.01
CA ALA A 97 3.12 -14.83 -1.06
C ALA A 97 2.27 -14.52 0.17
N LEU A 98 2.64 -13.52 0.95
CA LEU A 98 1.92 -13.10 2.14
C LEU A 98 1.59 -11.60 2.03
N ALA A 99 0.32 -11.25 2.21
CA ALA A 99 -0.13 -9.87 2.25
C ALA A 99 -0.66 -9.51 3.62
N THR A 100 -0.22 -8.36 4.13
CA THR A 100 -0.82 -7.71 5.30
C THR A 100 -1.75 -6.60 4.85
N ASN A 101 -2.96 -6.52 5.42
CA ASN A 101 -3.73 -5.29 5.31
C ASN A 101 -3.11 -4.24 6.24
N VAL A 102 -2.91 -3.03 5.71
CA VAL A 102 -2.15 -1.98 6.40
C VAL A 102 -2.81 -1.52 7.70
N LEU A 103 -2.01 -1.27 8.74
CA LEU A 103 -2.45 -0.59 9.96
C LEU A 103 -3.04 0.79 9.61
N GLY A 104 -4.18 1.13 10.18
CA GLY A 104 -4.93 2.34 9.83
C GLY A 104 -5.92 2.15 8.68
N GLY A 105 -5.90 0.99 8.01
CA GLY A 105 -6.85 0.61 6.96
C GLY A 105 -8.20 0.14 7.52
N CYS A 106 -9.12 -0.23 6.63
CA CYS A 106 -10.49 -0.63 6.99
C CYS A 106 -10.88 -2.06 6.57
N ARG A 107 -9.89 -2.89 6.20
CA ARG A 107 -10.11 -4.25 5.74
C ARG A 107 -9.50 -5.28 6.69
N GLY A 108 -9.94 -5.24 7.95
CA GLY A 108 -9.59 -6.23 8.97
C GLY A 108 -8.44 -5.86 9.89
N SER A 109 -7.47 -5.05 9.48
CA SER A 109 -6.46 -4.50 10.39
C SER A 109 -7.03 -3.35 11.22
N THR A 110 -6.46 -3.15 12.41
CA THR A 110 -6.85 -2.07 13.31
C THR A 110 -6.71 -0.71 12.63
N GLY A 111 -7.78 0.09 12.70
CA GLY A 111 -7.87 1.42 12.09
C GLY A 111 -9.01 2.22 12.70
N PRO A 112 -9.35 3.41 12.16
CA PRO A 112 -10.40 4.27 12.71
C PRO A 112 -11.77 3.59 12.87
N SER A 113 -12.15 2.71 11.95
CA SER A 113 -13.41 1.96 12.01
C SER A 113 -13.41 0.77 12.98
N SER A 114 -12.24 0.37 13.48
CA SER A 114 -12.11 -0.73 14.44
C SER A 114 -12.62 -0.32 15.81
N ARG A 115 -13.06 -1.31 16.61
CA ARG A 115 -13.46 -1.06 18.00
C ARG A 115 -12.26 -1.07 18.94
N ALA A 116 -12.18 -0.03 19.79
CA ALA A 116 -11.23 0.03 20.89
C ALA A 116 -11.70 -0.83 22.08
N ARG A 117 -10.88 -0.95 23.12
CA ARG A 117 -11.20 -1.73 24.35
C ARG A 117 -12.51 -1.36 25.03
N ASP A 118 -12.95 -0.12 24.89
CA ASP A 118 -14.22 0.36 25.44
C ASP A 118 -15.45 -0.04 24.59
N GLY A 119 -15.24 -0.82 23.53
CA GLY A 119 -16.27 -1.27 22.60
C GLY A 119 -16.73 -0.21 21.59
N LYS A 120 -16.22 1.02 21.66
CA LYS A 120 -16.54 2.10 20.72
C LYS A 120 -15.54 2.10 19.56
N PRO A 121 -15.94 2.59 18.38
CA PRO A 121 -15.00 2.81 17.29
C PRO A 121 -13.84 3.70 17.74
N TRP A 122 -12.64 3.47 17.18
CA TRP A 122 -11.54 4.39 17.38
C TRP A 122 -11.90 5.82 16.90
N GLY A 123 -12.48 5.94 15.72
CA GLY A 123 -12.92 7.21 15.16
C GLY A 123 -11.82 8.27 15.23
N SER A 124 -12.17 9.46 15.73
CA SER A 124 -11.23 10.58 15.92
C SER A 124 -10.12 10.31 16.93
N ARG A 125 -10.26 9.29 17.75
CA ARG A 125 -9.27 8.89 18.77
C ARG A 125 -8.12 8.08 18.20
N PHE A 126 -8.24 7.58 16.95
CA PHE A 126 -7.16 6.83 16.32
C PHE A 126 -5.92 7.73 16.21
N PRO A 127 -4.77 7.32 16.79
CA PRO A 127 -3.62 8.21 16.85
C PRO A 127 -3.00 8.40 15.47
N ARG A 128 -2.21 9.45 15.33
CA ARG A 128 -1.36 9.62 14.15
C ARG A 128 -0.35 8.49 14.08
N ILE A 129 -0.29 7.88 12.92
CA ILE A 129 0.69 6.84 12.58
C ILE A 129 1.52 7.28 11.38
N THR A 130 2.63 6.61 11.17
CA THR A 130 3.57 6.83 10.06
C THR A 130 3.76 5.54 9.25
N VAL A 131 4.47 5.62 8.14
CA VAL A 131 4.88 4.43 7.37
C VAL A 131 5.72 3.48 8.24
N ARG A 132 6.52 4.01 9.20
CA ARG A 132 7.31 3.18 10.14
C ARG A 132 6.41 2.38 11.05
N ASP A 133 5.38 3.00 11.62
CA ASP A 133 4.43 2.29 12.49
C ASP A 133 3.71 1.16 11.75
N GLN A 134 3.42 1.37 10.46
CA GLN A 134 2.83 0.34 9.60
C GLN A 134 3.80 -0.83 9.38
N VAL A 135 5.08 -0.53 9.16
CA VAL A 135 6.12 -1.55 9.00
C VAL A 135 6.41 -2.26 10.33
N ASP A 136 6.42 -1.55 11.45
CA ASP A 136 6.56 -2.15 12.78
C ASP A 136 5.43 -3.13 13.08
N ALA A 137 4.20 -2.79 12.68
CA ALA A 137 3.05 -3.67 12.78
C ALA A 137 3.21 -4.92 11.89
N ASP A 138 3.66 -4.76 10.63
CA ASP A 138 3.93 -5.88 9.72
C ASP A 138 4.99 -6.81 10.31
N ILE A 139 6.13 -6.26 10.74
CA ILE A 139 7.24 -7.01 11.36
C ILE A 139 6.77 -7.81 12.56
N THR A 140 5.96 -7.17 13.43
CA THR A 140 5.44 -7.81 14.63
C THR A 140 4.46 -8.93 14.27
N ALA A 141 3.60 -8.71 13.28
CA ALA A 141 2.66 -9.74 12.81
C ALA A 141 3.39 -10.94 12.21
N LEU A 142 4.41 -10.71 11.38
CA LEU A 142 5.21 -11.80 10.83
C LEU A 142 5.98 -12.56 11.91
N ALA A 143 6.54 -11.86 12.90
CA ALA A 143 7.21 -12.50 14.03
C ALA A 143 6.26 -13.38 14.86
N ALA A 144 5.01 -12.94 15.07
CA ALA A 144 3.98 -13.73 15.72
C ALA A 144 3.60 -15.00 14.94
N LEU A 145 3.75 -14.97 13.60
CA LEU A 145 3.61 -16.14 12.73
C LEU A 145 4.90 -16.99 12.66
N GLY A 146 5.96 -16.62 13.39
CA GLY A 146 7.25 -17.30 13.39
C GLY A 146 8.07 -17.05 12.12
N ILE A 147 7.81 -15.95 11.40
CA ILE A 147 8.53 -15.55 10.19
C ILE A 147 9.50 -14.44 10.58
N GLU A 148 10.77 -14.79 10.75
CA GLU A 148 11.82 -13.88 11.19
C GLU A 148 12.49 -13.12 10.04
N ARG A 149 12.55 -13.71 8.86
CA ARG A 149 13.17 -13.13 7.67
C ARG A 149 12.36 -13.48 6.45
N VAL A 150 12.24 -12.53 5.51
CA VAL A 150 11.50 -12.73 4.26
C VAL A 150 12.44 -12.71 3.05
N ALA A 151 12.06 -13.44 2.00
CA ALA A 151 12.80 -13.46 0.75
C ALA A 151 12.75 -12.07 0.08
N ALA A 152 11.57 -11.50 -0.03
CA ALA A 152 11.43 -10.18 -0.60
C ALA A 152 10.25 -9.40 0.00
N VAL A 153 10.33 -8.08 -0.10
CA VAL A 153 9.19 -7.17 0.05
C VAL A 153 8.90 -6.51 -1.29
N VAL A 154 7.63 -6.50 -1.69
CA VAL A 154 7.19 -6.02 -3.00
C VAL A 154 6.05 -5.03 -2.80
N GLY A 155 6.17 -3.81 -3.30
CA GLY A 155 5.11 -2.83 -3.16
C GLY A 155 5.18 -1.66 -4.13
N GLY A 156 4.00 -1.09 -4.44
CA GLY A 156 3.86 0.13 -5.22
C GLY A 156 3.14 1.23 -4.43
N SER A 157 3.44 2.51 -4.70
CA SER A 157 2.80 3.65 -4.05
C SER A 157 2.98 3.59 -2.52
N LEU A 158 1.90 3.59 -1.71
CA LEU A 158 1.98 3.37 -0.26
C LEU A 158 2.69 2.04 0.07
N GLY A 159 2.41 0.97 -0.69
CA GLY A 159 3.14 -0.29 -0.55
C GLY A 159 4.62 -0.14 -0.84
N GLY A 160 4.99 0.71 -1.81
CA GLY A 160 6.39 1.05 -2.11
C GLY A 160 7.06 1.83 -0.97
N ALA A 161 6.35 2.77 -0.32
CA ALA A 161 6.84 3.48 0.85
C ALA A 161 7.08 2.53 2.04
N ARG A 162 6.16 1.56 2.24
CA ARG A 162 6.33 0.50 3.24
C ARG A 162 7.51 -0.40 2.89
N ALA A 163 7.66 -0.82 1.62
CA ALA A 163 8.79 -1.63 1.17
C ALA A 163 10.14 -0.89 1.39
N LEU A 164 10.18 0.41 1.13
CA LEU A 164 11.36 1.24 1.39
C LEU A 164 11.69 1.30 2.89
N GLU A 165 10.70 1.49 3.76
CA GLU A 165 10.92 1.48 5.22
C GLU A 165 11.31 0.07 5.73
N TRP A 166 10.81 -1.01 5.13
CA TRP A 166 11.24 -2.38 5.42
C TRP A 166 12.74 -2.56 5.20
N ILE A 167 13.26 -2.19 4.02
CA ILE A 167 14.67 -2.40 3.67
C ILE A 167 15.62 -1.46 4.43
N VAL A 168 15.17 -0.24 4.74
CA VAL A 168 16.00 0.75 5.47
C VAL A 168 15.93 0.55 6.98
N GLY A 169 14.73 0.26 7.52
CA GLY A 169 14.51 0.08 8.95
C GLY A 169 14.92 -1.29 9.46
N TYR A 170 14.75 -2.32 8.64
CA TYR A 170 14.93 -3.73 9.00
C TYR A 170 15.76 -4.52 7.98
N PRO A 171 16.95 -4.04 7.60
CA PRO A 171 17.74 -4.65 6.53
C PRO A 171 18.12 -6.12 6.81
N GLY A 172 18.21 -6.52 8.08
CA GLY A 172 18.48 -7.91 8.46
C GLY A 172 17.29 -8.85 8.32
N ARG A 173 16.07 -8.31 8.09
CA ARG A 173 14.82 -9.08 8.02
C ARG A 173 14.38 -9.36 6.58
N VAL A 174 15.05 -8.83 5.58
CA VAL A 174 14.66 -8.93 4.16
C VAL A 174 15.86 -9.16 3.27
N ARG A 175 15.74 -10.02 2.26
CA ARG A 175 16.84 -10.34 1.32
C ARG A 175 16.85 -9.44 0.10
N ALA A 176 15.68 -9.04 -0.42
CA ALA A 176 15.57 -8.15 -1.58
C ALA A 176 14.29 -7.29 -1.50
N GLY A 177 14.27 -6.15 -2.20
CA GLY A 177 13.11 -5.28 -2.27
C GLY A 177 12.74 -4.84 -3.67
N LEU A 178 11.42 -4.69 -3.94
CA LEU A 178 10.89 -4.04 -5.13
C LEU A 178 10.15 -2.76 -4.71
N LEU A 179 10.65 -1.64 -5.20
CA LEU A 179 10.12 -0.31 -4.94
C LEU A 179 9.49 0.25 -6.22
N LEU A 180 8.15 0.24 -6.32
CA LEU A 180 7.44 0.70 -7.51
C LEU A 180 6.76 2.04 -7.27
N ALA A 181 6.89 2.98 -8.21
CA ALA A 181 6.13 4.22 -8.25
C ALA A 181 6.09 4.93 -6.87
N VAL A 182 7.25 5.13 -6.26
CA VAL A 182 7.41 5.70 -4.91
C VAL A 182 8.60 6.67 -4.88
N GLY A 183 8.68 7.52 -3.88
CA GLY A 183 9.83 8.39 -3.61
C GLY A 183 10.36 8.23 -2.19
N ALA A 184 11.52 8.79 -1.90
CA ALA A 184 12.15 8.74 -0.57
C ALA A 184 11.37 9.53 0.49
N ARG A 185 10.59 10.51 0.06
CA ARG A 185 9.75 11.38 0.91
C ARG A 185 8.61 12.00 0.11
N ALA A 186 7.56 12.43 0.80
CA ALA A 186 6.48 13.19 0.21
C ALA A 186 6.98 14.53 -0.35
N THR A 187 6.48 14.90 -1.53
CA THR A 187 6.76 16.22 -2.15
C THR A 187 5.70 17.22 -1.76
N ALA A 188 5.99 18.54 -1.94
CA ALA A 188 5.01 19.57 -1.71
C ALA A 188 3.75 19.44 -2.59
N ASP A 189 3.91 18.97 -3.84
CA ASP A 189 2.81 18.72 -4.77
C ASP A 189 1.90 17.60 -4.26
N GLN A 190 2.48 16.48 -3.83
CA GLN A 190 1.73 15.37 -3.22
C GLN A 190 1.00 15.82 -1.96
N ILE A 191 1.68 16.53 -1.04
CA ILE A 191 1.07 17.05 0.19
C ILE A 191 -0.08 18.00 -0.15
N GLY A 192 0.09 18.92 -1.12
CA GLY A 192 -0.94 19.83 -1.56
C GLY A 192 -2.19 19.13 -2.08
N THR A 193 -2.01 18.17 -2.98
CA THR A 193 -3.11 17.37 -3.54
C THR A 193 -3.80 16.53 -2.46
N GLN A 194 -3.04 15.87 -1.60
CA GLN A 194 -3.56 14.99 -0.55
C GLN A 194 -4.26 15.77 0.56
N THR A 195 -3.77 16.94 0.96
CA THR A 195 -4.46 17.79 1.94
C THR A 195 -5.78 18.32 1.42
N THR A 196 -5.90 18.55 0.11
CA THR A 196 -7.17 18.93 -0.54
C THR A 196 -8.20 17.78 -0.47
N GLN A 197 -7.77 16.56 -0.67
CA GLN A 197 -8.62 15.37 -0.52
C GLN A 197 -9.11 15.20 0.93
N ILE A 198 -8.22 15.37 1.90
CA ILE A 198 -8.57 15.34 3.33
C ILE A 198 -9.57 16.46 3.66
N ALA A 199 -9.37 17.67 3.11
CA ALA A 199 -10.27 18.79 3.34
C ALA A 199 -11.67 18.51 2.78
N ALA A 200 -11.79 17.87 1.62
CA ALA A 200 -13.09 17.48 1.04
C ALA A 200 -13.85 16.54 1.97
N ILE A 201 -13.18 15.52 2.54
CA ILE A 201 -13.81 14.60 3.49
C ILE A 201 -14.22 15.32 4.77
N LYS A 202 -13.34 16.15 5.35
CA LYS A 202 -13.59 16.86 6.61
C LYS A 202 -14.65 17.95 6.49
N ALA A 203 -14.91 18.44 5.27
CA ALA A 203 -15.97 19.42 4.98
C ALA A 203 -17.36 18.80 4.84
N ASP A 204 -17.46 17.47 4.71
CA ASP A 204 -18.74 16.76 4.65
C ASP A 204 -19.48 16.90 6.00
N PRO A 205 -20.77 17.32 6.02
CA PRO A 205 -21.54 17.43 7.26
C PRO A 205 -21.59 16.17 8.10
N ASN A 206 -21.49 14.98 7.46
CA ASN A 206 -21.51 13.69 8.12
C ASN A 206 -20.15 13.26 8.67
N TRP A 207 -19.08 14.03 8.47
CA TRP A 207 -17.75 13.74 9.04
C TRP A 207 -17.73 13.72 10.57
N GLN A 208 -18.51 14.60 11.20
CA GLN A 208 -18.68 14.67 12.66
C GLN A 208 -17.34 14.64 13.44
N GLY A 209 -16.32 15.32 12.93
CA GLY A 209 -14.98 15.32 13.54
C GLY A 209 -14.23 14.00 13.45
N GLY A 210 -14.76 12.99 12.75
CA GLY A 210 -14.22 11.63 12.63
C GLY A 210 -15.00 10.58 13.43
N ASP A 211 -16.05 10.99 14.18
CA ASP A 211 -16.82 10.10 15.08
C ASP A 211 -18.20 9.72 14.50
N TYR A 212 -18.25 9.37 13.23
CA TYR A 212 -19.50 9.04 12.50
C TYR A 212 -19.86 7.55 12.51
N HIS A 213 -18.96 6.64 12.87
CA HIS A 213 -19.12 5.19 12.64
C HIS A 213 -20.37 4.54 13.25
N ASP A 214 -20.84 4.99 14.41
CA ASP A 214 -22.04 4.41 15.05
C ASP A 214 -23.29 5.31 14.89
N THR A 215 -23.27 6.30 13.99
CA THR A 215 -24.36 7.28 13.83
C THR A 215 -25.38 6.89 12.76
N GLY A 216 -25.05 5.92 11.92
CA GLY A 216 -25.86 5.55 10.75
C GLY A 216 -25.62 6.45 9.52
N PHE A 217 -24.70 7.40 9.60
CA PHE A 217 -24.29 8.30 8.52
C PHE A 217 -22.78 8.18 8.29
N ALA A 218 -22.34 8.45 7.06
CA ALA A 218 -20.92 8.50 6.72
C ALA A 218 -20.64 9.69 5.78
N PRO A 219 -19.41 10.22 5.77
CA PRO A 219 -19.04 11.37 4.92
C PRO A 219 -18.79 10.92 3.47
N ASP A 220 -19.78 10.28 2.86
CA ASP A 220 -19.70 9.62 1.55
C ASP A 220 -19.47 10.62 0.42
N ALA A 221 -20.13 11.79 0.48
CA ALA A 221 -19.95 12.83 -0.53
C ALA A 221 -18.53 13.38 -0.51
N GLY A 222 -17.99 13.62 0.69
CA GLY A 222 -16.60 14.06 0.87
C GLY A 222 -15.60 13.02 0.38
N LEU A 223 -15.81 11.73 0.71
CA LEU A 223 -14.97 10.63 0.26
C LEU A 223 -15.02 10.46 -1.27
N ALA A 224 -16.21 10.55 -1.87
CA ALA A 224 -16.37 10.50 -3.33
C ALA A 224 -15.60 11.63 -4.03
N ILE A 225 -15.67 12.87 -3.52
CA ILE A 225 -14.92 14.01 -4.05
C ILE A 225 -13.40 13.77 -3.90
N ALA A 226 -12.93 13.31 -2.74
CA ALA A 226 -11.53 12.97 -2.51
C ALA A 226 -11.04 11.93 -3.53
N ARG A 227 -11.84 10.90 -3.82
CA ARG A 227 -11.50 9.88 -4.83
C ARG A 227 -11.41 10.45 -6.23
N ARG A 228 -12.30 11.38 -6.61
CA ARG A 228 -12.23 12.05 -7.92
C ARG A 228 -10.92 12.82 -8.08
N PHE A 229 -10.49 13.56 -7.07
CA PHE A 229 -9.18 14.22 -7.05
C PHE A 229 -8.03 13.22 -7.19
N ALA A 230 -8.09 12.11 -6.45
CA ALA A 230 -7.08 11.07 -6.53
C ALA A 230 -6.96 10.51 -7.95
N HIS A 231 -8.08 10.20 -8.62
CA HIS A 231 -8.07 9.69 -10.01
C HIS A 231 -7.46 10.66 -11.01
N LEU A 232 -7.61 11.98 -10.82
CA LEU A 232 -6.93 12.97 -11.67
C LEU A 232 -5.41 12.90 -11.53
N THR A 233 -4.88 12.44 -10.40
CA THR A 233 -3.43 12.27 -10.19
C THR A 233 -2.93 10.87 -10.56
N TYR A 234 -3.81 9.86 -10.55
CA TYR A 234 -3.44 8.48 -10.87
C TYR A 234 -3.33 8.22 -12.36
N ARG A 235 -4.10 8.96 -13.18
CA ARG A 235 -4.19 8.73 -14.63
C ARG A 235 -3.27 9.67 -15.41
N GLY A 236 -2.73 9.17 -16.52
CA GLY A 236 -1.94 9.97 -17.47
C GLY A 236 -2.82 10.95 -18.23
N GLU A 237 -2.36 12.18 -18.46
CA GLU A 237 -3.09 13.22 -19.21
C GLU A 237 -3.45 12.74 -20.61
N ALA A 238 -2.46 12.19 -21.34
CA ALA A 238 -2.66 11.72 -22.71
C ALA A 238 -3.69 10.57 -22.80
N GLU A 239 -3.76 9.70 -21.80
CA GLU A 239 -4.77 8.64 -21.74
C GLU A 239 -6.16 9.21 -21.49
N LEU A 240 -6.29 10.18 -20.58
CA LEU A 240 -7.57 10.83 -20.32
C LEU A 240 -8.09 11.58 -21.55
N ASP A 241 -7.22 12.29 -22.26
CA ASP A 241 -7.59 12.99 -23.49
C ASP A 241 -7.97 12.02 -24.61
N ALA A 242 -7.21 10.95 -24.80
CA ALA A 242 -7.51 9.94 -25.81
C ALA A 242 -8.83 9.21 -25.51
N ARG A 243 -9.16 8.99 -24.24
CA ARG A 243 -10.34 8.24 -23.82
C ARG A 243 -11.61 9.07 -23.75
N PHE A 244 -11.53 10.27 -23.25
CA PHE A 244 -12.69 11.10 -22.95
C PHE A 244 -12.80 12.35 -23.81
N GLY A 245 -11.67 12.95 -24.19
CA GLY A 245 -11.65 14.21 -24.94
C GLY A 245 -12.56 15.28 -24.32
N ASN A 246 -13.19 16.06 -25.16
CA ASN A 246 -14.21 17.03 -24.77
C ASN A 246 -15.62 16.56 -25.20
N HIS A 247 -15.95 15.30 -24.87
CA HIS A 247 -17.20 14.67 -25.31
C HIS A 247 -18.21 14.64 -24.16
N GLY A 248 -19.51 14.77 -24.52
CA GLY A 248 -20.61 14.50 -23.61
C GLY A 248 -20.68 13.00 -23.26
N GLN A 249 -21.26 12.68 -22.09
CA GLN A 249 -21.65 11.31 -21.78
C GLN A 249 -22.70 10.83 -22.77
N ASP A 250 -22.70 9.53 -23.10
CA ASP A 250 -23.63 8.97 -24.08
C ASP A 250 -25.07 9.39 -23.83
N GLY A 251 -25.69 10.04 -24.81
CA GLY A 251 -27.07 10.54 -24.75
C GLY A 251 -27.25 11.84 -23.97
N GLU A 252 -26.19 12.46 -23.45
CA GLU A 252 -26.22 13.73 -22.74
C GLU A 252 -25.58 14.87 -23.56
N ASP A 253 -26.11 16.10 -23.42
CA ASP A 253 -25.54 17.30 -24.05
C ASP A 253 -25.04 18.24 -22.96
N PRO A 254 -23.71 18.39 -22.78
CA PRO A 254 -23.13 19.31 -21.79
C PRO A 254 -23.55 20.77 -21.97
N ASN A 255 -23.85 21.21 -23.20
CA ASN A 255 -24.30 22.58 -23.44
C ASN A 255 -25.74 22.83 -22.94
N ASN A 256 -26.49 21.76 -22.67
CA ASN A 256 -27.86 21.80 -22.14
C ASN A 256 -27.96 21.17 -20.72
N GLY A 257 -26.86 21.18 -19.95
CA GLY A 257 -26.83 20.71 -18.57
C GLY A 257 -26.58 19.20 -18.43
N GLY A 258 -26.22 18.50 -19.50
CA GLY A 258 -25.73 17.14 -19.46
C GLY A 258 -24.28 17.06 -18.95
N ARG A 259 -23.82 15.83 -18.66
CA ARG A 259 -22.47 15.59 -18.13
C ARG A 259 -21.45 15.40 -19.25
N TYR A 260 -20.22 15.76 -19.00
CA TYR A 260 -19.08 15.28 -19.77
C TYR A 260 -18.77 13.81 -19.44
N ALA A 261 -18.25 13.07 -20.42
CA ALA A 261 -17.84 11.67 -20.22
C ALA A 261 -16.80 11.53 -19.08
N MET A 262 -15.84 12.46 -19.00
CA MET A 262 -14.87 12.53 -17.91
C MET A 262 -15.54 12.78 -16.55
N GLN A 263 -16.56 13.61 -16.47
CA GLN A 263 -17.33 13.82 -15.25
C GLN A 263 -18.00 12.53 -14.78
N SER A 264 -18.71 11.84 -15.69
CA SER A 264 -19.36 10.56 -15.38
C SER A 264 -18.36 9.49 -14.91
N TYR A 265 -17.18 9.43 -15.52
CA TYR A 265 -16.11 8.54 -15.08
C TYR A 265 -15.67 8.85 -13.63
N LEU A 266 -15.43 10.10 -13.29
CA LEU A 266 -15.00 10.49 -11.95
C LEU A 266 -16.11 10.23 -10.91
N GLU A 267 -17.38 10.46 -11.25
CA GLU A 267 -18.52 10.14 -10.40
C GLU A 267 -18.56 8.64 -10.09
N TYR A 268 -18.50 7.81 -11.11
CA TYR A 268 -18.44 6.35 -10.96
C TYR A 268 -17.28 5.89 -10.05
N GLN A 269 -16.09 6.45 -10.21
CA GLN A 269 -14.94 6.09 -9.39
C GLN A 269 -15.08 6.55 -7.94
N GLY A 270 -15.74 7.68 -7.70
CA GLY A 270 -16.09 8.15 -6.37
C GLY A 270 -17.05 7.19 -5.66
N ASP A 271 -18.16 6.89 -6.32
CA ASP A 271 -19.22 6.02 -5.79
C ASP A 271 -18.69 4.60 -5.51
N LYS A 272 -17.92 4.04 -6.44
CA LYS A 272 -17.28 2.73 -6.25
C LYS A 272 -16.33 2.67 -5.04
N LEU A 273 -15.67 3.77 -4.68
CA LEU A 273 -14.83 3.78 -3.45
C LEU A 273 -15.69 3.83 -2.20
N VAL A 274 -16.73 4.65 -2.18
CA VAL A 274 -17.65 4.80 -1.04
C VAL A 274 -18.25 3.46 -0.63
N GLU A 275 -18.61 2.60 -1.58
CA GLU A 275 -19.16 1.26 -1.32
C GLU A 275 -18.21 0.34 -0.53
N ARG A 276 -16.91 0.60 -0.53
CA ARG A 276 -15.93 -0.35 0.00
C ARG A 276 -14.87 0.22 0.92
N PHE A 277 -14.79 1.52 1.12
CA PHE A 277 -13.70 2.12 1.89
C PHE A 277 -14.20 3.11 2.94
N ASP A 278 -13.57 3.09 4.11
CA ASP A 278 -13.88 3.98 5.22
C ASP A 278 -13.18 5.34 5.07
N ALA A 279 -13.92 6.41 5.25
CA ALA A 279 -13.41 7.77 5.10
C ALA A 279 -12.36 8.14 6.17
N GLY A 280 -12.52 7.66 7.41
CA GLY A 280 -11.55 7.85 8.48
C GLY A 280 -10.22 7.19 8.15
N SER A 281 -10.27 5.95 7.65
CA SER A 281 -9.09 5.23 7.16
C SER A 281 -8.45 5.93 5.96
N TYR A 282 -9.26 6.49 5.04
CA TYR A 282 -8.71 7.26 3.93
C TYR A 282 -7.92 8.48 4.42
N VAL A 283 -8.47 9.22 5.39
CA VAL A 283 -7.78 10.38 6.00
C VAL A 283 -6.48 9.95 6.67
N VAL A 284 -6.52 8.91 7.53
CA VAL A 284 -5.32 8.41 8.24
C VAL A 284 -4.24 7.97 7.28
N LEU A 285 -4.56 7.13 6.28
CA LEU A 285 -3.58 6.62 5.33
C LEU A 285 -3.02 7.72 4.41
N THR A 286 -3.82 8.74 4.08
CA THR A 286 -3.35 9.91 3.33
C THR A 286 -2.41 10.78 4.19
N GLU A 287 -2.69 10.94 5.48
CA GLU A 287 -1.79 11.63 6.42
C GLU A 287 -0.49 10.85 6.63
N VAL A 288 -0.52 9.52 6.59
CA VAL A 288 0.69 8.65 6.58
C VAL A 288 1.58 8.97 5.38
N LEU A 289 1.01 9.03 4.17
CA LEU A 289 1.75 9.40 2.96
C LEU A 289 2.31 10.83 3.04
N ASN A 290 1.53 11.80 3.54
CA ASN A 290 2.00 13.16 3.73
C ASN A 290 3.21 13.26 4.67
N SER A 291 3.27 12.37 5.67
CA SER A 291 4.35 12.33 6.66
C SER A 291 5.55 11.48 6.22
N HIS A 292 5.47 10.80 5.07
CA HIS A 292 6.54 9.93 4.61
C HIS A 292 7.85 10.69 4.38
N ASP A 293 8.89 10.29 5.09
CA ASP A 293 10.27 10.73 4.93
C ASP A 293 11.20 9.65 5.51
N VAL A 294 11.83 8.88 4.63
CA VAL A 294 12.75 7.81 5.02
C VAL A 294 13.96 8.34 5.78
N GLY A 295 14.33 9.59 5.54
CA GLY A 295 15.48 10.25 6.17
C GLY A 295 15.24 10.82 7.56
N ARG A 296 13.96 10.93 8.00
CA ARG A 296 13.60 11.47 9.31
C ARG A 296 14.27 10.68 10.43
N ASN A 297 15.01 11.40 11.29
CA ASN A 297 15.81 10.81 12.39
C ASN A 297 16.90 9.82 11.95
N ARG A 298 17.30 9.83 10.65
CA ARG A 298 18.39 8.99 10.10
C ARG A 298 19.49 9.81 9.41
N GLY A 299 19.61 11.09 9.74
CA GLY A 299 20.61 11.99 9.13
C GLY A 299 20.26 12.46 7.71
N GLY A 300 18.96 12.41 7.35
CA GLY A 300 18.44 12.81 6.04
C GLY A 300 18.37 11.65 5.03
N VAL A 301 17.68 11.91 3.91
CA VAL A 301 17.38 10.90 2.87
C VAL A 301 18.66 10.23 2.36
N ARG A 302 19.68 11.02 1.98
CA ARG A 302 20.93 10.47 1.44
C ARG A 302 21.59 9.49 2.41
N ASN A 303 21.66 9.83 3.69
CA ASN A 303 22.29 8.96 4.69
C ASN A 303 21.49 7.68 4.90
N ALA A 304 20.17 7.79 4.98
CA ALA A 304 19.29 6.62 5.15
C ALA A 304 19.41 5.64 3.98
N LEU A 305 19.41 6.14 2.73
CA LEU A 305 19.46 5.32 1.53
C LEU A 305 20.85 4.71 1.32
N SER A 306 21.93 5.52 1.45
CA SER A 306 23.30 5.05 1.23
C SER A 306 23.77 4.02 2.26
N SER A 307 23.12 3.95 3.41
CA SER A 307 23.40 2.98 4.47
C SER A 307 22.61 1.67 4.33
N CYS A 308 21.70 1.56 3.36
CA CYS A 308 20.88 0.36 3.15
C CYS A 308 21.66 -0.68 2.34
N PRO A 309 21.97 -1.87 2.93
CA PRO A 309 22.73 -2.90 2.24
C PRO A 309 21.86 -3.84 1.38
N VAL A 310 20.54 -3.71 1.44
CA VAL A 310 19.59 -4.65 0.80
C VAL A 310 19.60 -4.46 -0.71
N PRO A 311 19.76 -5.52 -1.50
CA PRO A 311 19.58 -5.48 -2.95
C PRO A 311 18.14 -5.08 -3.33
N VAL A 312 18.02 -4.16 -4.31
CA VAL A 312 16.71 -3.63 -4.68
C VAL A 312 16.54 -3.46 -6.19
N VAL A 313 15.31 -3.64 -6.64
CA VAL A 313 14.83 -3.17 -7.93
C VAL A 313 13.97 -1.93 -7.70
N VAL A 314 14.25 -0.85 -8.42
CA VAL A 314 13.45 0.37 -8.40
C VAL A 314 12.75 0.53 -9.73
N GLY A 315 11.43 0.61 -9.72
CA GLY A 315 10.59 0.76 -10.91
C GLY A 315 9.78 2.05 -10.91
N GLY A 316 9.70 2.71 -12.07
CA GLY A 316 8.89 3.91 -12.28
C GLY A 316 8.09 3.82 -13.58
N ILE A 317 7.00 4.57 -13.68
CA ILE A 317 6.08 4.59 -14.83
C ILE A 317 6.28 5.87 -15.62
N THR A 318 6.35 5.80 -16.95
CA THR A 318 6.67 6.96 -17.81
C THR A 318 5.72 8.12 -17.65
N SER A 319 4.42 7.87 -17.53
CA SER A 319 3.38 8.89 -17.45
C SER A 319 2.89 9.19 -16.03
N ASP A 320 3.57 8.68 -14.99
CA ASP A 320 3.18 8.89 -13.59
C ASP A 320 3.35 10.36 -13.19
N ARG A 321 2.22 11.01 -12.90
CA ARG A 321 2.17 12.42 -12.45
C ARG A 321 2.26 12.54 -10.94
N LEU A 322 1.81 11.51 -10.21
CA LEU A 322 1.82 11.49 -8.76
C LEU A 322 3.23 11.21 -8.21
N TYR A 323 3.93 10.25 -8.81
CA TYR A 323 5.31 9.92 -8.51
C TYR A 323 6.17 9.99 -9.78
N PRO A 324 6.49 11.21 -10.27
CA PRO A 324 7.29 11.38 -11.50
C PRO A 324 8.63 10.66 -11.39
N LEU A 325 9.15 10.15 -12.53
CA LEU A 325 10.35 9.32 -12.63
C LEU A 325 11.59 9.86 -11.88
N ARG A 326 11.71 11.19 -11.72
CA ARG A 326 12.80 11.80 -10.94
C ARG A 326 12.87 11.30 -9.49
N LEU A 327 11.72 10.88 -8.91
CA LEU A 327 11.68 10.39 -7.53
C LEU A 327 12.24 8.97 -7.43
N GLN A 328 11.96 8.12 -8.41
CA GLN A 328 12.54 6.79 -8.50
C GLN A 328 14.00 6.85 -8.93
N GLN A 329 14.35 7.82 -9.76
CA GLN A 329 15.75 8.05 -10.14
C GLN A 329 16.60 8.41 -8.89
N GLU A 330 16.07 9.28 -8.00
CA GLU A 330 16.73 9.59 -6.72
C GLU A 330 16.97 8.33 -5.87
N LEU A 331 15.99 7.43 -5.79
CA LEU A 331 16.14 6.15 -5.07
C LEU A 331 17.21 5.26 -5.72
N ALA A 332 17.14 5.10 -7.04
CA ALA A 332 18.06 4.23 -7.78
C ALA A 332 19.51 4.70 -7.71
N GLU A 333 19.74 6.02 -7.66
CA GLU A 333 21.08 6.61 -7.55
C GLU A 333 21.67 6.54 -6.13
N GLN A 334 20.83 6.51 -5.09
CA GLN A 334 21.28 6.60 -3.71
C GLN A 334 21.28 5.26 -2.97
N LEU A 335 20.58 4.23 -3.47
CA LEU A 335 20.58 2.89 -2.90
C LEU A 335 21.74 2.06 -3.48
N PRO A 336 22.74 1.65 -2.67
CA PRO A 336 23.92 0.94 -3.18
C PRO A 336 23.58 -0.40 -3.84
N GLY A 337 22.52 -1.06 -3.37
CA GLY A 337 22.05 -2.36 -3.90
C GLY A 337 21.19 -2.27 -5.16
N CYS A 338 21.04 -1.07 -5.77
CA CYS A 338 20.25 -0.86 -6.97
C CYS A 338 21.11 -0.79 -8.24
N ALA A 339 20.82 -1.64 -9.23
CA ALA A 339 21.51 -1.63 -10.52
C ALA A 339 20.97 -0.56 -11.51
N GLY A 340 20.21 0.42 -11.02
CA GLY A 340 19.63 1.51 -11.80
C GLY A 340 18.12 1.41 -11.94
N LEU A 341 17.49 2.52 -12.33
CA LEU A 341 16.04 2.63 -12.52
C LEU A 341 15.55 1.72 -13.65
N ARG A 342 14.47 1.00 -13.39
CA ARG A 342 13.69 0.28 -14.39
C ARG A 342 12.45 1.12 -14.74
N VAL A 343 12.29 1.42 -16.01
CA VAL A 343 11.17 2.24 -16.50
C VAL A 343 10.15 1.34 -17.18
N VAL A 344 8.91 1.41 -16.71
CA VAL A 344 7.75 0.77 -17.32
C VAL A 344 7.07 1.82 -18.20
N ASP A 345 6.99 1.55 -19.51
CA ASP A 345 6.31 2.43 -20.44
C ASP A 345 4.80 2.19 -20.36
N SER A 346 4.05 3.23 -20.01
CA SER A 346 2.59 3.19 -19.90
C SER A 346 2.00 4.59 -20.05
N LEU A 347 0.85 4.68 -20.68
CA LEU A 347 0.04 5.90 -20.73
C LEU A 347 -0.91 6.03 -19.52
N LEU A 348 -1.02 4.98 -18.70
CA LEU A 348 -2.04 4.88 -17.64
C LEU A 348 -1.68 5.63 -16.35
N GLY A 349 -0.57 6.38 -16.36
CA GLY A 349 -0.13 7.15 -15.20
C GLY A 349 0.35 6.27 -14.05
N HIS A 350 0.07 6.69 -12.83
CA HIS A 350 0.42 5.96 -11.62
C HIS A 350 -0.15 4.54 -11.59
N ASP A 351 -1.37 4.33 -12.12
CA ASP A 351 -2.00 3.02 -12.19
C ASP A 351 -1.24 2.01 -13.07
N GLY A 352 -0.25 2.46 -13.87
CA GLY A 352 0.58 1.58 -14.69
C GLY A 352 1.21 0.43 -13.91
N PHE A 353 1.61 0.63 -12.65
CA PHE A 353 2.18 -0.46 -11.85
C PHE A 353 1.16 -1.57 -11.50
N LEU A 354 -0.13 -1.28 -11.60
CA LEU A 354 -1.20 -2.27 -11.37
C LEU A 354 -1.61 -3.01 -12.64
N VAL A 355 -1.46 -2.39 -13.80
CA VAL A 355 -2.07 -2.87 -15.05
C VAL A 355 -1.06 -3.34 -16.11
N GLU A 356 0.20 -2.86 -16.06
CA GLU A 356 1.27 -3.30 -16.95
C GLU A 356 1.90 -4.62 -16.44
N THR A 357 1.07 -5.66 -16.40
CA THR A 357 1.37 -6.92 -15.70
C THR A 357 2.62 -7.62 -16.19
N ASP A 358 2.90 -7.61 -17.49
CA ASP A 358 4.08 -8.27 -18.05
C ASP A 358 5.38 -7.56 -17.62
N ALA A 359 5.42 -6.22 -17.78
CA ALA A 359 6.59 -5.43 -17.42
C ALA A 359 6.85 -5.43 -15.91
N VAL A 360 5.80 -5.26 -15.11
CA VAL A 360 5.91 -5.29 -13.64
C VAL A 360 6.23 -6.72 -13.15
N GLY A 361 5.66 -7.74 -13.79
CA GLY A 361 5.98 -9.14 -13.51
C GLY A 361 7.46 -9.46 -13.71
N GLU A 362 8.08 -8.87 -14.73
CA GLU A 362 9.53 -9.01 -14.95
C GLU A 362 10.34 -8.35 -13.82
N LEU A 363 9.93 -7.19 -13.31
CA LEU A 363 10.59 -6.55 -12.16
C LEU A 363 10.46 -7.40 -10.88
N ILE A 364 9.34 -8.06 -10.67
CA ILE A 364 9.14 -9.01 -9.58
C ILE A 364 10.13 -10.18 -9.72
N ARG A 365 10.24 -10.80 -10.91
CA ARG A 365 11.18 -11.91 -11.14
C ARG A 365 12.63 -11.49 -10.89
N GLN A 366 13.03 -10.31 -11.35
CA GLN A 366 14.36 -9.74 -11.08
C GLN A 366 14.60 -9.58 -9.59
N THR A 367 13.62 -9.10 -8.84
CA THR A 367 13.73 -8.95 -7.38
C THR A 367 13.88 -10.29 -6.68
N LEU A 368 13.11 -11.30 -7.10
CA LEU A 368 13.19 -12.64 -6.52
C LEU A 368 14.52 -13.34 -6.86
N ALA A 369 15.10 -13.09 -8.03
CA ALA A 369 16.45 -13.56 -8.37
C ALA A 369 17.51 -12.96 -7.43
N LEU A 370 17.43 -11.67 -7.09
CA LEU A 370 18.33 -11.06 -6.10
C LEU A 370 18.20 -11.69 -4.70
N ALA A 371 16.99 -12.14 -4.35
CA ALA A 371 16.77 -12.84 -3.08
C ALA A 371 17.44 -14.21 -3.02
N ASP A 372 17.57 -14.90 -4.16
CA ASP A 372 18.25 -16.20 -4.27
C ASP A 372 19.76 -16.06 -4.17
N ASP A 373 20.35 -15.10 -4.87
CA ASP A 373 21.80 -14.87 -4.87
C ASP A 373 22.34 -14.55 -3.46
N GLY A 374 21.49 -13.95 -2.60
CA GLY A 374 21.81 -13.66 -1.20
C GLY A 374 21.97 -14.89 -0.29
N GLU A 375 21.49 -16.08 -0.71
CA GLU A 375 21.68 -17.32 0.06
C GLU A 375 23.10 -17.90 -0.11
N GLY A 376 23.72 -17.70 -1.27
CA GLY A 376 25.04 -18.25 -1.57
C GLY A 376 26.21 -17.61 -0.78
N THR A 377 26.03 -16.43 -0.24
CA THR A 377 27.09 -15.65 0.44
C THR A 377 27.14 -15.84 1.96
N SER A 378 26.15 -16.49 2.56
CA SER A 378 26.08 -16.69 4.03
C SER A 378 26.63 -18.06 4.49
N GLN A 379 27.12 -18.93 3.59
CA GLN A 379 27.70 -20.24 3.91
C GLN A 379 29.21 -20.34 3.72
N SER A 380 29.93 -19.23 3.59
CA SER A 380 31.39 -19.23 3.46
C SER A 380 32.09 -18.59 4.67
#